data_494171e9424091086589ebb35bfa195a
#
_entry.id   494171e9424091086589ebb35bfa195a
#
_cell.length_a   1.000
_cell.length_b   1.000
_cell.length_c   1.000
_cell.angle_alpha   90.00
_cell.angle_beta   90.00
_cell.angle_gamma   90.00
#
_symmetry.space_group_name_H-M   'P 1'
#
loop_
_entity.id
_entity.type
_entity.pdbx_description
1 polymer ?
#
loop_
_entity_poly.entity_id
_entity_poly.type
_entity_poly.pdbx_seq_one_letter_code
_entity_poly.pdbx_strand_id
1 'polypeptide(L)'
;MNGTLIRHALLVAIAVAWAAGAQAQQTRATPILSKDLPDFAGKEVTISTVEYPAGVASAPHRHDAHTFVYVLEGSVVMQVTGAEPVTLSPGQTFYENPTDVHATSKNASATAPARILVFMIKDKGMRATRPAN
;
A
#
# COMPACT_ATOMS: atom_id res chain seq x y z
N MET A 1 -60.25 3.65 52.57
CA MET A 1 -60.11 3.83 51.12
C MET A 1 -58.63 4.06 50.85
N ASN A 2 -57.92 2.97 50.45
CA ASN A 2 -56.45 3.00 50.24
C ASN A 2 -56.17 3.04 48.75
N GLY A 3 -55.68 4.23 48.27
CA GLY A 3 -55.25 4.41 46.89
C GLY A 3 -53.78 4.04 46.75
N THR A 4 -53.48 2.95 46.07
CA THR A 4 -52.14 2.48 45.76
C THR A 4 -51.63 3.19 44.50
N LEU A 5 -50.64 4.07 44.65
CA LEU A 5 -49.90 4.72 43.57
C LEU A 5 -48.89 3.75 42.97
N ILE A 6 -49.14 3.22 41.77
CA ILE A 6 -48.19 2.43 40.98
C ILE A 6 -47.25 3.44 40.29
N ARG A 7 -45.98 3.47 40.71
CA ARG A 7 -44.90 4.20 40.06
C ARG A 7 -44.34 3.36 38.91
N HIS A 8 -44.60 3.75 37.68
CA HIS A 8 -43.95 3.15 36.53
C HIS A 8 -42.53 3.75 36.39
N ALA A 9 -41.52 2.93 36.70
CA ALA A 9 -40.14 3.25 36.39
C ALA A 9 -39.85 2.97 34.92
N LEU A 10 -39.61 4.04 34.14
CA LEU A 10 -39.22 3.93 32.73
C LEU A 10 -37.71 3.65 32.68
N LEU A 11 -37.31 2.42 32.37
CA LEU A 11 -35.92 2.07 32.12
C LEU A 11 -35.55 2.50 30.68
N VAL A 12 -34.82 3.59 30.56
CA VAL A 12 -34.19 4.01 29.29
C VAL A 12 -32.91 3.22 29.10
N ALA A 13 -32.91 2.23 28.22
CA ALA A 13 -31.73 1.52 27.80
C ALA A 13 -30.96 2.37 26.79
N ILE A 14 -29.84 2.93 27.21
CA ILE A 14 -28.91 3.64 26.31
C ILE A 14 -28.08 2.58 25.59
N ALA A 15 -28.41 2.33 24.32
CA ALA A 15 -27.59 1.52 23.43
C ALA A 15 -26.37 2.35 23.00
N VAL A 16 -25.21 2.06 23.59
CA VAL A 16 -23.93 2.63 23.13
C VAL A 16 -23.52 1.85 21.88
N ALA A 17 -23.78 2.44 20.71
CA ALA A 17 -23.27 1.92 19.45
C ALA A 17 -21.76 2.16 19.39
N TRP A 18 -20.97 1.12 19.53
CA TRP A 18 -19.53 1.15 19.25
C TRP A 18 -19.36 1.26 17.74
N ALA A 19 -19.07 2.46 17.25
CA ALA A 19 -18.59 2.65 15.89
C ALA A 19 -17.17 2.05 15.85
N ALA A 20 -17.05 0.79 15.41
CA ALA A 20 -15.76 0.24 15.01
C ALA A 20 -15.27 1.08 13.84
N GLY A 21 -14.35 1.99 14.08
CA GLY A 21 -13.70 2.78 13.04
C GLY A 21 -13.03 1.81 12.07
N ALA A 22 -13.57 1.70 10.86
CA ALA A 22 -12.91 0.98 9.77
C ALA A 22 -11.60 1.72 9.49
N GLN A 23 -10.48 1.17 9.96
CA GLN A 23 -9.17 1.67 9.57
C GLN A 23 -9.03 1.41 8.07
N ALA A 24 -8.83 2.48 7.31
CA ALA A 24 -8.57 2.37 5.89
C ALA A 24 -7.36 1.45 5.67
N GLN A 25 -7.55 0.35 4.94
CA GLN A 25 -6.47 -0.54 4.58
C GLN A 25 -5.50 0.22 3.68
N GLN A 26 -4.20 0.10 3.98
CA GLN A 26 -3.13 0.76 3.24
C GLN A 26 -2.18 -0.30 2.68
N THR A 27 -1.44 0.07 1.64
CA THR A 27 -0.32 -0.74 1.16
C THR A 27 0.72 -0.89 2.27
N ARG A 28 1.32 -2.09 2.36
CA ARG A 28 2.34 -2.40 3.36
C ARG A 28 3.62 -2.85 2.70
N ALA A 29 4.68 -2.06 2.84
CA ALA A 29 6.03 -2.45 2.44
C ALA A 29 6.76 -3.16 3.58
N THR A 30 7.35 -4.32 3.29
CA THR A 30 8.17 -5.09 4.24
C THR A 30 9.57 -5.24 3.68
N PRO A 31 10.61 -4.63 4.30
CA PRO A 31 12.00 -4.79 3.88
C PRO A 31 12.46 -6.25 4.03
N ILE A 32 13.21 -6.74 3.04
CA ILE A 32 13.82 -8.07 3.04
C ILE A 32 15.33 -7.96 3.10
N LEU A 33 15.91 -7.08 2.29
CA LEU A 33 17.35 -6.91 2.17
C LEU A 33 17.70 -5.44 1.95
N SER A 34 18.79 -5.00 2.53
CA SER A 34 19.53 -3.81 2.10
C SER A 34 21.01 -4.18 2.04
N LYS A 35 21.69 -3.86 0.94
CA LYS A 35 23.06 -4.23 0.67
C LYS A 35 23.79 -3.12 -0.07
N ASP A 36 24.89 -2.64 0.51
CA ASP A 36 25.81 -1.74 -0.17
C ASP A 36 26.44 -2.44 -1.38
N LEU A 37 26.60 -1.70 -2.47
CA LEU A 37 27.28 -2.17 -3.67
C LEU A 37 28.71 -1.57 -3.71
N PRO A 38 29.74 -2.32 -3.26
CA PRO A 38 31.10 -1.76 -3.15
C PRO A 38 31.69 -1.34 -4.49
N ASP A 39 31.30 -1.99 -5.58
CA ASP A 39 31.77 -1.67 -6.95
C ASP A 39 31.01 -0.50 -7.59
N PHE A 40 29.94 -0.01 -6.95
CA PHE A 40 29.15 1.18 -7.36
C PHE A 40 29.14 2.18 -6.23
N ALA A 41 30.14 3.06 -6.20
CA ALA A 41 30.32 4.02 -5.10
C ALA A 41 29.04 4.81 -4.80
N GLY A 42 28.64 4.82 -3.54
CA GLY A 42 27.46 5.52 -3.05
C GLY A 42 26.10 4.86 -3.38
N LYS A 43 26.10 3.65 -3.92
CA LYS A 43 24.86 2.91 -4.23
C LYS A 43 24.60 1.76 -3.28
N GLU A 44 23.31 1.45 -3.11
CA GLU A 44 22.83 0.26 -2.43
C GLU A 44 21.69 -0.40 -3.22
N VAL A 45 21.52 -1.69 -2.99
CA VAL A 45 20.34 -2.45 -3.40
C VAL A 45 19.43 -2.61 -2.20
N THR A 46 18.13 -2.43 -2.44
CA THR A 46 17.10 -2.82 -1.48
C THR A 46 16.10 -3.77 -2.13
N ILE A 47 15.63 -4.75 -1.35
CA ILE A 47 14.56 -5.67 -1.74
C ILE A 47 13.48 -5.61 -0.68
N SER A 48 12.24 -5.47 -1.10
CA SER A 48 11.07 -5.50 -0.23
C SER A 48 9.89 -6.19 -0.90
N THR A 49 8.96 -6.70 -0.11
CA THR A 49 7.62 -7.03 -0.60
C THR A 49 6.68 -5.87 -0.31
N VAL A 50 5.71 -5.67 -1.20
CA VAL A 50 4.60 -4.74 -0.98
C VAL A 50 3.29 -5.49 -1.12
N GLU A 51 2.47 -5.41 -0.08
CA GLU A 51 1.14 -5.98 -0.04
C GLU A 51 0.10 -4.89 -0.35
N TYR A 52 -0.83 -5.22 -1.23
CA TYR A 52 -1.98 -4.40 -1.58
C TYR A 52 -3.24 -5.14 -1.13
N PRO A 53 -3.91 -4.73 -0.06
CA PRO A 53 -5.23 -5.24 0.26
C PRO A 53 -6.20 -5.05 -0.92
N ALA A 54 -7.31 -5.78 -0.93
CA ALA A 54 -8.32 -5.68 -1.98
C ALA A 54 -8.78 -4.22 -2.19
N GLY A 55 -8.76 -3.76 -3.44
CA GLY A 55 -9.17 -2.41 -3.84
C GLY A 55 -8.24 -1.26 -3.43
N VAL A 56 -7.11 -1.53 -2.78
CA VAL A 56 -6.20 -0.49 -2.27
C VAL A 56 -5.25 0.01 -3.36
N ALA A 57 -5.03 1.32 -3.36
CA ALA A 57 -4.05 2.02 -4.19
C ALA A 57 -3.04 2.78 -3.32
N SER A 58 -1.81 2.89 -3.78
CA SER A 58 -0.84 3.85 -3.26
C SER A 58 -1.10 5.24 -3.82
N ALA A 59 -0.80 6.29 -3.05
CA ALA A 59 -0.77 7.64 -3.59
C ALA A 59 0.35 7.77 -4.65
N PRO A 60 0.21 8.69 -5.62
CA PRO A 60 1.28 8.97 -6.58
C PRO A 60 2.60 9.32 -5.88
N HIS A 61 3.70 8.71 -6.33
CA HIS A 61 4.99 8.82 -5.66
C HIS A 61 6.18 8.66 -6.62
N ARG A 62 7.40 8.84 -6.09
CA ARG A 62 8.66 8.62 -6.81
C ARG A 62 9.59 7.75 -5.97
N HIS A 63 10.49 7.07 -6.64
CA HIS A 63 11.52 6.27 -5.99
C HIS A 63 12.92 6.89 -6.00
N ASP A 64 13.24 7.78 -6.96
CA ASP A 64 14.61 8.28 -7.21
C ASP A 64 15.62 7.13 -7.34
N ALA A 65 15.18 6.05 -7.94
CA ALA A 65 15.87 4.77 -8.03
C ALA A 65 15.54 4.04 -9.34
N HIS A 66 16.44 3.19 -9.80
CA HIS A 66 16.06 2.14 -10.73
C HIS A 66 15.20 1.13 -9.96
N THR A 67 13.93 1.05 -10.30
CA THR A 67 12.95 0.21 -9.59
C THR A 67 12.45 -0.91 -10.49
N PHE A 68 12.57 -2.13 -10.01
CA PHE A 68 12.13 -3.33 -10.70
C PHE A 68 11.05 -3.99 -9.84
N VAL A 69 9.89 -4.20 -10.45
CA VAL A 69 8.74 -4.85 -9.82
C VAL A 69 8.56 -6.24 -10.40
N TYR A 70 8.25 -7.21 -9.56
CA TYR A 70 7.87 -8.57 -9.94
C TYR A 70 6.60 -8.96 -9.19
N VAL A 71 5.56 -9.36 -9.91
CA VAL A 71 4.30 -9.76 -9.30
C VAL A 71 4.40 -11.17 -8.74
N LEU A 72 4.16 -11.31 -7.43
CA LEU A 72 4.18 -12.59 -6.72
C LEU A 72 2.80 -13.24 -6.68
N GLU A 73 1.77 -12.44 -6.35
CA GLU A 73 0.39 -12.91 -6.13
C GLU A 73 -0.61 -11.84 -6.55
N GLY A 74 -1.80 -12.27 -6.99
CA GLY A 74 -2.88 -11.37 -7.41
C GLY A 74 -2.56 -10.64 -8.71
N SER A 75 -3.14 -9.46 -8.90
CA SER A 75 -2.87 -8.60 -10.05
C SER A 75 -2.79 -7.14 -9.63
N VAL A 76 -1.91 -6.39 -10.26
CA VAL A 76 -1.71 -4.97 -9.96
C VAL A 76 -1.79 -4.13 -11.24
N VAL A 77 -2.27 -2.89 -11.12
CA VAL A 77 -2.22 -1.89 -12.20
C VAL A 77 -1.10 -0.93 -11.88
N MET A 78 -0.17 -0.78 -12.82
CA MET A 78 0.99 0.10 -12.73
C MET A 78 1.01 1.10 -13.87
N GLN A 79 1.43 2.35 -13.59
CA GLN A 79 1.53 3.41 -14.58
C GLN A 79 2.54 4.46 -14.14
N VAL A 80 3.47 4.81 -15.01
CA VAL A 80 4.26 6.04 -14.87
C VAL A 80 3.59 7.18 -15.65
N THR A 81 3.79 8.41 -15.20
CA THR A 81 3.23 9.60 -15.87
C THR A 81 3.65 9.65 -17.34
N GLY A 82 2.68 9.85 -18.22
CA GLY A 82 2.90 9.93 -19.67
C GLY A 82 2.86 8.58 -20.40
N ALA A 83 2.71 7.46 -19.68
CA ALA A 83 2.51 6.13 -20.28
C ALA A 83 1.10 5.60 -20.01
N GLU A 84 0.68 4.61 -20.80
CA GLU A 84 -0.58 3.90 -20.56
C GLU A 84 -0.47 3.00 -19.32
N PRO A 85 -1.57 2.83 -18.56
CA PRO A 85 -1.59 1.90 -17.43
C PRO A 85 -1.52 0.45 -17.95
N VAL A 86 -0.77 -0.39 -17.24
CA VAL A 86 -0.66 -1.81 -17.51
C VAL A 86 -1.14 -2.63 -16.33
N THR A 87 -1.89 -3.70 -16.61
CA THR A 87 -2.28 -4.69 -15.60
C THR A 87 -1.31 -5.86 -15.68
N LEU A 88 -0.72 -6.19 -14.53
CA LEU A 88 0.29 -7.24 -14.39
C LEU A 88 -0.24 -8.38 -13.53
N SER A 89 0.05 -9.61 -13.95
CA SER A 89 -0.25 -10.86 -13.26
C SER A 89 1.01 -11.52 -12.70
N PRO A 90 0.92 -12.55 -11.83
CA PRO A 90 2.08 -13.24 -11.28
C PRO A 90 3.09 -13.67 -12.35
N GLY A 91 4.38 -13.42 -12.09
CA GLY A 91 5.48 -13.68 -13.01
C GLY A 91 5.80 -12.52 -13.96
N GLN A 92 4.96 -11.49 -14.03
CA GLN A 92 5.22 -10.32 -14.86
C GLN A 92 5.99 -9.23 -14.10
N THR A 93 6.65 -8.36 -14.86
CA THR A 93 7.53 -7.32 -14.33
C THR A 93 7.13 -5.93 -14.80
N PHE A 94 7.53 -4.93 -14.01
CA PHE A 94 7.43 -3.51 -14.35
C PHE A 94 8.75 -2.82 -13.99
N TYR A 95 9.11 -1.79 -14.75
CA TYR A 95 10.32 -1.02 -14.50
C TYR A 95 10.01 0.47 -14.44
N GLU A 96 10.65 1.17 -13.51
CA GLU A 96 10.60 2.63 -13.35
C GLU A 96 12.01 3.21 -13.35
N ASN A 97 12.22 4.28 -14.13
CA ASN A 97 13.44 5.07 -14.12
C ASN A 97 13.51 5.93 -12.85
N PRO A 98 14.71 6.39 -12.44
CA PRO A 98 14.86 7.26 -11.28
C PRO A 98 14.10 8.59 -11.37
N THR A 99 13.74 9.05 -12.58
CA THR A 99 13.02 10.30 -12.81
C THR A 99 11.52 10.13 -12.95
N ASP A 100 11.03 8.88 -13.02
CA ASP A 100 9.62 8.60 -13.25
C ASP A 100 8.76 9.00 -12.06
N VAL A 101 7.54 9.43 -12.35
CA VAL A 101 6.46 9.55 -11.36
C VAL A 101 5.57 8.33 -11.50
N HIS A 102 5.52 7.50 -10.49
CA HIS A 102 4.59 6.38 -10.39
C HIS A 102 3.18 6.92 -10.13
N ALA A 103 2.44 7.15 -11.21
CA ALA A 103 1.13 7.81 -11.17
C ALA A 103 0.04 6.87 -10.65
N THR A 104 0.12 5.59 -10.98
CA THR A 104 -0.83 4.57 -10.54
C THR A 104 -0.09 3.33 -10.07
N SER A 105 -0.39 2.91 -8.85
CA SER A 105 0.06 1.65 -8.24
C SER A 105 -1.06 1.13 -7.38
N LYS A 106 -1.81 0.12 -7.87
CA LYS A 106 -3.00 -0.36 -7.18
C LYS A 106 -3.25 -1.85 -7.38
N ASN A 107 -3.99 -2.44 -6.44
CA ASN A 107 -4.57 -3.75 -6.63
C ASN A 107 -5.63 -3.70 -7.75
N ALA A 108 -5.54 -4.61 -8.72
CA ALA A 108 -6.54 -4.73 -9.79
C ALA A 108 -7.85 -5.38 -9.32
N SER A 109 -7.82 -6.11 -8.18
CA SER A 109 -8.97 -6.81 -7.60
C SER A 109 -9.59 -6.00 -6.46
N ALA A 110 -10.92 -5.92 -6.43
CA ALA A 110 -11.68 -5.35 -5.31
C ALA A 110 -11.95 -6.37 -4.18
N THR A 111 -11.63 -7.65 -4.36
CA THR A 111 -12.02 -8.72 -3.45
C THR A 111 -10.86 -9.59 -2.94
N ALA A 112 -9.73 -9.61 -3.64
CA ALA A 112 -8.56 -10.41 -3.28
C ALA A 112 -7.31 -9.54 -3.13
N PRO A 113 -6.37 -9.88 -2.23
CA PRO A 113 -5.11 -9.14 -2.08
C PRO A 113 -4.17 -9.38 -3.28
N ALA A 114 -3.18 -8.50 -3.43
CA ALA A 114 -2.07 -8.67 -4.34
C ALA A 114 -0.74 -8.45 -3.59
N ARG A 115 0.34 -9.05 -4.08
CA ARG A 115 1.68 -8.92 -3.51
C ARG A 115 2.74 -8.85 -4.62
N ILE A 116 3.64 -7.90 -4.48
CA ILE A 116 4.77 -7.71 -5.40
C ILE A 116 6.09 -7.76 -4.65
N LEU A 117 7.15 -8.14 -5.35
CA LEU A 117 8.52 -7.92 -4.97
C LEU A 117 9.01 -6.65 -5.63
N VAL A 118 9.70 -5.80 -4.86
CA VAL A 118 10.32 -4.56 -5.36
C VAL A 118 11.81 -4.62 -5.09
N PHE A 119 12.59 -4.53 -6.16
CA PHE A 119 14.04 -4.45 -6.14
C PHE A 119 14.45 -3.04 -6.60
N MET A 120 15.29 -2.35 -5.85
CA MET A 120 15.75 -1.01 -6.17
C MET A 120 17.26 -0.90 -6.14
N ILE A 121 17.81 -0.14 -7.10
CA ILE A 121 19.18 0.38 -7.03
C ILE A 121 19.07 1.89 -6.83
N LYS A 122 19.54 2.38 -5.69
CA LYS A 122 19.38 3.78 -5.28
C LYS A 122 20.62 4.32 -4.58
N ASP A 123 20.66 5.61 -4.34
CA ASP A 123 21.70 6.21 -3.50
C ASP A 123 21.57 5.71 -2.06
N LYS A 124 22.72 5.40 -1.47
CA LYS A 124 22.82 4.87 -0.11
C LYS A 124 22.17 5.83 0.90
N GLY A 125 21.33 5.28 1.76
CA GLY A 125 20.64 6.04 2.82
C GLY A 125 19.46 6.88 2.34
N MET A 126 19.19 6.96 1.03
CA MET A 126 17.99 7.66 0.54
C MET A 126 16.72 6.87 0.83
N ARG A 127 15.60 7.59 1.00
CA ARG A 127 14.28 6.96 1.18
C ARG A 127 13.91 6.15 -0.06
N ALA A 128 13.30 4.99 0.14
CA ALA A 128 12.79 4.17 -0.95
C ALA A 128 11.66 4.85 -1.75
N THR A 129 10.89 5.71 -1.09
CA THR A 129 9.72 6.37 -1.69
C THR A 129 9.58 7.78 -1.13
N ARG A 130 9.19 8.73 -2.01
CA ARG A 130 8.79 10.09 -1.63
C ARG A 130 7.54 10.53 -2.41
N PRO A 131 6.76 11.53 -1.91
CA PRO A 131 5.63 12.09 -2.65
C PRO A 131 6.03 12.54 -4.07
N ALA A 132 5.05 12.53 -5.00
CA ALA A 132 5.28 12.89 -6.41
C ALA A 132 5.57 14.38 -6.62
N ASN A 133 5.13 15.24 -5.71
CA ASN A 133 5.26 16.70 -5.70
C ASN A 133 6.36 17.18 -4.76
#